data_ec10640cd8b6aa19d1fd0fb440755210
#
_entry.id   ec10640cd8b6aa19d1fd0fb440755210
#
_cell.length_a   1.000
_cell.length_b   1.000
_cell.length_c   1.000
_cell.angle_alpha   90.00
_cell.angle_beta   90.00
_cell.angle_gamma   90.00
#
_symmetry.space_group_name_H-M   'P 1'
#
loop_
_entity.id
_entity.type
_entity.pdbx_description
1 polymer ?
#
loop_
_entity_poly.entity_id
_entity_poly.type
_entity_poly.pdbx_seq_one_letter_code
_entity_poly.pdbx_strand_id
1 'polypeptide(L)'
;MKVYTRTGDDGTTALFGGGRVPKDDPRVAAYGAVDEANSALGLARAALAAAPEGSPLRALDDDLQALQSLLFDLGADLATPLGAKTRSYVKPVDAADVERLEGLIDAYTAELPPLTSFVLPAGTPAAAALHLARAVARRAERDTLTLSRRAEVNPQALVVLNRLSDLLFTLARVANVRAGVEEVRWTPRR
;
A
#
# COMPACT_ATOMS: atom_id res chain seq x y z
N MET A 1 -2.96 9.08 27.95
CA MET A 1 -4.17 8.76 27.15
C MET A 1 -4.35 7.25 27.20
N LYS A 2 -5.54 6.73 27.46
CA LYS A 2 -5.82 5.28 27.40
C LYS A 2 -6.02 4.88 25.95
N VAL A 3 -5.33 3.82 25.49
CA VAL A 3 -5.43 3.32 24.11
C VAL A 3 -6.73 2.53 23.90
N TYR A 4 -7.22 1.80 24.90
CA TYR A 4 -8.45 1.04 24.82
C TYR A 4 -9.63 1.80 25.46
N THR A 5 -10.79 1.71 24.81
CA THR A 5 -12.05 2.33 25.29
C THR A 5 -13.10 1.31 25.71
N ARG A 6 -12.91 0.04 25.37
CA ARG A 6 -13.85 -1.09 25.55
C ARG A 6 -15.16 -0.95 24.77
N THR A 7 -15.36 0.13 24.04
CA THR A 7 -16.60 0.37 23.29
C THR A 7 -16.75 -0.51 22.04
N GLY A 8 -15.71 -1.24 21.67
CA GLY A 8 -15.71 -2.16 20.52
C GLY A 8 -15.75 -3.64 20.90
N ASP A 9 -15.91 -3.98 22.19
CA ASP A 9 -15.89 -5.37 22.66
C ASP A 9 -17.18 -6.10 22.27
N ASP A 10 -18.22 -5.37 21.86
CA ASP A 10 -19.48 -5.88 21.31
C ASP A 10 -19.39 -6.29 19.81
N GLY A 11 -18.20 -6.26 19.18
CA GLY A 11 -18.00 -6.56 17.76
C GLY A 11 -18.31 -5.39 16.82
N THR A 12 -18.56 -4.19 17.34
CA THR A 12 -18.78 -2.98 16.51
C THR A 12 -17.60 -2.01 16.58
N THR A 13 -17.51 -1.10 15.60
CA THR A 13 -16.52 0.00 15.56
C THR A 13 -17.19 1.28 15.07
N ALA A 14 -16.61 2.43 15.41
CA ALA A 14 -17.09 3.73 14.91
C ALA A 14 -16.31 4.10 13.64
N LEU A 15 -17.04 4.57 12.61
CA LEU A 15 -16.43 5.21 11.44
C LEU A 15 -16.12 6.68 11.75
N PHE A 16 -15.18 7.26 11.02
CA PHE A 16 -14.87 8.68 11.14
C PHE A 16 -16.03 9.52 10.56
N GLY A 17 -16.85 10.07 11.46
CA GLY A 17 -18.05 10.85 11.10
C GLY A 17 -19.23 10.04 10.58
N GLY A 18 -19.15 8.74 10.63
CA GLY A 18 -20.25 7.81 10.42
C GLY A 18 -20.76 7.25 11.75
N GLY A 19 -21.84 6.47 11.70
CA GLY A 19 -22.33 5.71 12.84
C GLY A 19 -21.37 4.57 13.23
N ARG A 20 -21.80 3.73 14.16
CA ARG A 20 -21.13 2.46 14.45
C ARG A 20 -21.54 1.40 13.42
N VAL A 21 -20.59 0.59 13.02
CA VAL A 21 -20.77 -0.54 12.09
C VAL A 21 -20.18 -1.80 12.70
N PRO A 22 -20.59 -3.00 12.27
CA PRO A 22 -19.91 -4.24 12.61
C PRO A 22 -18.44 -4.20 12.19
N LYS A 23 -17.54 -4.87 12.92
CA LYS A 23 -16.11 -4.91 12.58
C LYS A 23 -15.81 -5.67 11.29
N ASP A 24 -16.73 -6.50 10.82
CA ASP A 24 -16.69 -7.23 9.55
C ASP A 24 -17.37 -6.47 8.39
N ASP A 25 -17.73 -5.19 8.58
CA ASP A 25 -18.24 -4.34 7.51
C ASP A 25 -17.20 -4.20 6.39
N PRO A 26 -17.61 -4.26 5.10
CA PRO A 26 -16.68 -4.10 3.96
C PRO A 26 -15.83 -2.83 4.00
N ARG A 27 -16.33 -1.74 4.62
CA ARG A 27 -15.56 -0.50 4.79
C ARG A 27 -14.42 -0.70 5.77
N VAL A 28 -14.67 -1.43 6.87
CA VAL A 28 -13.65 -1.78 7.86
C VAL A 28 -12.60 -2.71 7.23
N ALA A 29 -13.03 -3.68 6.44
CA ALA A 29 -12.12 -4.57 5.71
C ALA A 29 -11.24 -3.79 4.72
N ALA A 30 -11.81 -2.85 3.96
CA ALA A 30 -11.07 -2.06 2.97
C ALA A 30 -9.98 -1.20 3.60
N TYR A 31 -10.30 -0.33 4.57
CA TYR A 31 -9.27 0.50 5.20
C TYR A 31 -8.33 -0.32 6.10
N GLY A 32 -8.79 -1.44 6.66
CA GLY A 32 -7.94 -2.36 7.41
C GLY A 32 -6.88 -3.03 6.52
N ALA A 33 -7.23 -3.41 5.30
CA ALA A 33 -6.27 -3.93 4.33
C ALA A 33 -5.26 -2.87 3.85
N VAL A 34 -5.68 -1.60 3.78
CA VAL A 34 -4.77 -0.46 3.51
C VAL A 34 -3.77 -0.28 4.66
N ASP A 35 -4.23 -0.35 5.91
CA ASP A 35 -3.37 -0.26 7.10
C ASP A 35 -2.36 -1.42 7.15
N GLU A 36 -2.78 -2.64 6.78
CA GLU A 36 -1.88 -3.79 6.67
C GLU A 36 -0.83 -3.60 5.57
N ALA A 37 -1.20 -3.02 4.40
CA ALA A 37 -0.24 -2.67 3.35
C ALA A 37 0.77 -1.64 3.86
N ASN A 38 0.33 -0.64 4.61
CA ASN A 38 1.18 0.36 5.23
C ASN A 38 2.16 -0.25 6.24
N SER A 39 1.69 -1.19 7.05
CA SER A 39 2.54 -1.93 8.00
C SER A 39 3.59 -2.78 7.27
N ALA A 40 3.24 -3.40 6.13
CA ALA A 40 4.18 -4.14 5.29
C ALA A 40 5.25 -3.22 4.66
N LEU A 41 4.90 -1.98 4.30
CA LEU A 41 5.88 -0.96 3.90
C LEU A 41 6.84 -0.61 5.05
N GLY A 42 6.34 -0.57 6.28
CA GLY A 42 7.18 -0.40 7.46
C GLY A 42 8.26 -1.49 7.61
N LEU A 43 7.92 -2.75 7.30
CA LEU A 43 8.90 -3.84 7.24
C LEU A 43 9.96 -3.61 6.16
N ALA A 44 9.56 -3.14 4.97
CA ALA A 44 10.51 -2.82 3.90
C ALA A 44 11.47 -1.69 4.32
N ARG A 45 10.97 -0.62 4.92
CA ARG A 45 11.78 0.49 5.45
C ARG A 45 12.76 0.02 6.53
N ALA A 46 12.31 -0.84 7.45
CA ALA A 46 13.20 -1.41 8.47
C ALA A 46 14.33 -2.23 7.84
N ALA A 47 14.03 -2.98 6.77
CA ALA A 47 15.06 -3.73 6.03
C ALA A 47 16.03 -2.79 5.29
N LEU A 48 15.57 -1.67 4.74
CA LEU A 48 16.44 -0.64 4.14
C LEU A 48 17.36 0.00 5.18
N ALA A 49 16.83 0.32 6.36
CA ALA A 49 17.60 0.91 7.45
C ALA A 49 18.71 -0.03 7.96
N ALA A 50 18.52 -1.34 7.86
CA ALA A 50 19.53 -2.35 8.21
C ALA A 50 20.63 -2.51 7.13
N ALA A 51 20.46 -1.92 5.94
CA ALA A 51 21.49 -1.93 4.90
C ALA A 51 22.72 -1.09 5.34
N PRO A 52 23.93 -1.42 4.86
CA PRO A 52 25.15 -0.66 5.16
C PRO A 52 24.98 0.84 4.89
N GLU A 53 25.68 1.66 5.66
CA GLU A 53 25.71 3.10 5.41
C GLU A 53 26.27 3.39 4.01
N GLY A 54 25.66 4.34 3.29
CA GLY A 54 25.99 4.63 1.89
C GLY A 54 25.42 3.63 0.86
N SER A 55 24.70 2.61 1.30
CA SER A 55 24.03 1.68 0.36
C SER A 55 22.99 2.42 -0.50
N PRO A 56 22.99 2.19 -1.83
CA PRO A 56 21.98 2.78 -2.73
C PRO A 56 20.54 2.32 -2.43
N LEU A 57 20.39 1.26 -1.62
CA LEU A 57 19.08 0.82 -1.12
C LEU A 57 18.41 1.88 -0.25
N ARG A 58 19.19 2.58 0.59
CA ARG A 58 18.64 3.59 1.52
C ARG A 58 17.97 4.76 0.82
N ALA A 59 18.34 5.05 -0.43
CA ALA A 59 17.71 6.09 -1.22
C ALA A 59 16.23 5.80 -1.56
N LEU A 60 15.71 4.59 -1.31
CA LEU A 60 14.29 4.28 -1.45
C LEU A 60 13.46 4.71 -0.23
N ASP A 61 14.07 5.03 0.91
CA ASP A 61 13.34 5.23 2.16
C ASP A 61 12.41 6.44 2.14
N ASP A 62 12.84 7.55 1.53
CA ASP A 62 12.03 8.77 1.44
C ASP A 62 10.74 8.53 0.64
N ASP A 63 10.82 7.80 -0.47
CA ASP A 63 9.64 7.45 -1.27
C ASP A 63 8.72 6.49 -0.50
N LEU A 64 9.28 5.49 0.18
CA LEU A 64 8.47 4.57 1.00
C LEU A 64 7.79 5.31 2.16
N GLN A 65 8.45 6.29 2.78
CA GLN A 65 7.83 7.15 3.80
C GLN A 65 6.68 7.97 3.24
N ALA A 66 6.87 8.53 2.05
CA ALA A 66 5.82 9.28 1.36
C ALA A 66 4.63 8.39 0.97
N LEU A 67 4.89 7.14 0.53
CA LEU A 67 3.84 6.16 0.28
C LEU A 67 3.08 5.76 1.56
N GLN A 68 3.75 5.64 2.70
CA GLN A 68 3.08 5.39 3.98
C GLN A 68 2.14 6.55 4.35
N SER A 69 2.55 7.80 4.12
CA SER A 69 1.68 8.97 4.33
C SER A 69 0.46 8.94 3.41
N LEU A 70 0.65 8.62 2.11
CA LEU A 70 -0.44 8.45 1.16
C LEU A 70 -1.43 7.36 1.59
N LEU A 71 -0.94 6.25 2.14
CA LEU A 71 -1.79 5.16 2.64
C LEU A 71 -2.59 5.56 3.89
N PHE A 72 -2.07 6.45 4.75
CA PHE A 72 -2.86 7.03 5.83
C PHE A 72 -3.98 7.92 5.29
N ASP A 73 -3.69 8.77 4.30
CA ASP A 73 -4.71 9.62 3.64
C ASP A 73 -5.78 8.75 2.96
N LEU A 74 -5.37 7.70 2.24
CA LEU A 74 -6.27 6.74 1.60
C LEU A 74 -7.14 5.97 2.62
N GLY A 75 -6.54 5.54 3.73
CA GLY A 75 -7.25 4.88 4.82
C GLY A 75 -8.32 5.79 5.43
N ALA A 76 -7.99 7.06 5.67
CA ALA A 76 -8.93 8.07 6.16
C ALA A 76 -10.04 8.36 5.13
N ASP A 77 -9.71 8.42 3.84
CA ASP A 77 -10.65 8.60 2.74
C ASP A 77 -11.66 7.45 2.69
N LEU A 78 -11.22 6.20 2.77
CA LEU A 78 -12.07 5.01 2.78
C LEU A 78 -12.90 4.87 4.06
N ALA A 79 -12.33 5.23 5.23
CA ALA A 79 -13.01 5.16 6.51
C ALA A 79 -14.12 6.20 6.67
N THR A 80 -14.14 7.25 5.83
CA THR A 80 -15.09 8.37 5.92
C THR A 80 -16.12 8.28 4.80
N PRO A 81 -17.42 8.01 5.09
CA PRO A 81 -18.48 8.05 4.08
C PRO A 81 -18.51 9.39 3.34
N LEU A 82 -18.76 9.40 2.03
CA LEU A 82 -18.75 10.63 1.22
C LEU A 82 -19.75 11.70 1.71
N GLY A 83 -20.89 11.28 2.25
CA GLY A 83 -21.91 12.18 2.83
C GLY A 83 -21.66 12.56 4.30
N ALA A 84 -20.57 12.13 4.93
CA ALA A 84 -20.31 12.44 6.34
C ALA A 84 -19.92 13.90 6.54
N LYS A 85 -20.41 14.52 7.64
CA LYS A 85 -20.06 15.92 8.00
C LYS A 85 -18.55 16.11 8.22
N THR A 86 -17.86 15.06 8.64
CA THR A 86 -16.40 15.07 8.87
C THR A 86 -15.58 14.95 7.60
N ARG A 87 -16.21 14.75 6.44
CA ARG A 87 -15.53 14.64 5.15
C ARG A 87 -14.63 15.85 4.84
N SER A 88 -15.00 17.04 5.28
CA SER A 88 -14.22 18.27 5.13
C SER A 88 -12.87 18.27 5.88
N TYR A 89 -12.69 17.37 6.83
CA TYR A 89 -11.42 17.21 7.57
C TYR A 89 -10.49 16.14 6.97
N VAL A 90 -10.93 15.45 5.94
CA VAL A 90 -10.15 14.38 5.28
C VAL A 90 -9.68 14.90 3.93
N LYS A 91 -8.39 14.80 3.69
CA LYS A 91 -7.82 15.01 2.36
C LYS A 91 -8.09 13.75 1.53
N PRO A 92 -8.96 13.78 0.52
CA PRO A 92 -9.16 12.64 -0.35
C PRO A 92 -7.94 12.43 -1.23
N VAL A 93 -7.68 11.17 -1.63
CA VAL A 93 -6.74 10.91 -2.72
C VAL A 93 -7.31 11.39 -4.05
N ASP A 94 -6.45 11.86 -4.95
CA ASP A 94 -6.85 12.49 -6.20
C ASP A 94 -6.00 12.05 -7.41
N ALA A 95 -6.24 12.69 -8.56
CA ALA A 95 -5.52 12.38 -9.80
C ALA A 95 -4.01 12.73 -9.69
N ALA A 96 -3.65 13.74 -8.93
CA ALA A 96 -2.24 14.11 -8.75
C ALA A 96 -1.46 13.03 -7.98
N ASP A 97 -2.13 12.33 -7.04
CA ASP A 97 -1.52 11.17 -6.37
C ASP A 97 -1.26 10.03 -7.37
N VAL A 98 -2.18 9.79 -8.31
CA VAL A 98 -2.01 8.80 -9.38
C VAL A 98 -0.84 9.18 -10.29
N GLU A 99 -0.80 10.42 -10.79
CA GLU A 99 0.28 10.94 -11.64
C GLU A 99 1.64 10.82 -10.95
N ARG A 100 1.70 11.10 -9.67
CA ARG A 100 2.93 10.93 -8.88
C ARG A 100 3.37 9.47 -8.80
N LEU A 101 2.45 8.52 -8.57
CA LEU A 101 2.78 7.08 -8.55
C LEU A 101 3.27 6.61 -9.93
N GLU A 102 2.63 7.04 -11.01
CA GLU A 102 3.03 6.73 -12.38
C GLU A 102 4.42 7.29 -12.70
N GLY A 103 4.70 8.53 -12.30
CA GLY A 103 6.03 9.14 -12.45
C GLY A 103 7.13 8.38 -11.70
N LEU A 104 6.85 7.87 -10.50
CA LEU A 104 7.80 7.01 -9.76
C LEU A 104 8.00 5.65 -10.46
N ILE A 105 6.93 5.04 -10.99
CA ILE A 105 7.04 3.79 -11.75
C ILE A 105 7.96 3.99 -12.96
N ASP A 106 7.75 5.06 -13.73
CA ASP A 106 8.55 5.35 -14.92
C ASP A 106 10.02 5.60 -14.57
N ALA A 107 10.28 6.42 -13.54
CA ALA A 107 11.63 6.73 -13.09
C ALA A 107 12.39 5.48 -12.65
N TYR A 108 11.77 4.63 -11.83
CA TYR A 108 12.40 3.41 -11.34
C TYR A 108 12.49 2.30 -12.40
N THR A 109 11.54 2.24 -13.32
CA THR A 109 11.60 1.29 -14.45
C THR A 109 12.82 1.55 -15.34
N ALA A 110 13.25 2.80 -15.48
CA ALA A 110 14.44 3.15 -16.26
C ALA A 110 15.74 2.55 -15.69
N GLU A 111 15.77 2.17 -14.42
CA GLU A 111 16.92 1.49 -13.79
C GLU A 111 16.95 -0.03 -14.05
N LEU A 112 15.84 -0.60 -14.56
CA LEU A 112 15.63 -2.03 -14.59
C LEU A 112 15.92 -2.63 -15.96
N PRO A 113 16.50 -3.85 -16.01
CA PRO A 113 16.53 -4.61 -17.24
C PRO A 113 15.11 -5.00 -17.67
N PRO A 114 14.86 -5.17 -18.99
CA PRO A 114 13.57 -5.61 -19.50
C PRO A 114 13.06 -6.88 -18.81
N LEU A 115 11.77 -6.90 -18.45
CA LEU A 115 11.14 -8.07 -17.87
C LEU A 115 10.78 -9.06 -18.98
N THR A 116 11.46 -10.21 -19.02
CA THR A 116 11.25 -11.25 -20.03
C THR A 116 10.53 -12.50 -19.52
N SER A 117 10.34 -12.60 -18.19
CA SER A 117 9.65 -13.69 -17.53
C SER A 117 9.10 -13.25 -16.17
N PHE A 118 8.19 -14.02 -15.59
CA PHE A 118 7.79 -13.78 -14.20
C PHE A 118 8.98 -13.99 -13.25
N VAL A 119 9.03 -13.18 -12.19
CA VAL A 119 10.01 -13.29 -11.12
C VAL A 119 9.34 -13.79 -9.85
N LEU A 120 10.05 -14.60 -9.10
CA LEU A 120 9.59 -15.04 -7.79
C LEU A 120 9.75 -13.90 -6.76
N PRO A 121 8.82 -13.77 -5.80
CA PRO A 121 8.89 -12.75 -4.75
C PRO A 121 10.01 -13.10 -3.74
N ALA A 122 11.25 -12.75 -4.09
CA ALA A 122 12.47 -13.11 -3.36
C ALA A 122 13.55 -12.03 -3.53
N GLY A 123 14.75 -12.28 -3.02
CA GLY A 123 15.93 -11.43 -3.13
C GLY A 123 16.32 -10.83 -1.78
N THR A 124 16.63 -9.53 -1.75
CA THR A 124 16.96 -8.84 -0.50
C THR A 124 15.78 -8.85 0.48
N PRO A 125 16.00 -8.71 1.80
CA PRO A 125 14.92 -8.56 2.76
C PRO A 125 13.95 -7.41 2.42
N ALA A 126 14.48 -6.29 1.90
CA ALA A 126 13.68 -5.17 1.44
C ALA A 126 12.82 -5.54 0.23
N ALA A 127 13.38 -6.22 -0.78
CA ALA A 127 12.63 -6.69 -1.95
C ALA A 127 11.52 -7.68 -1.56
N ALA A 128 11.81 -8.64 -0.69
CA ALA A 128 10.82 -9.59 -0.21
C ALA A 128 9.67 -8.90 0.54
N ALA A 129 9.97 -7.92 1.40
CA ALA A 129 8.97 -7.13 2.11
C ALA A 129 8.13 -6.27 1.15
N LEU A 130 8.72 -5.68 0.10
CA LEU A 130 8.02 -4.94 -0.94
C LEU A 130 7.09 -5.85 -1.76
N HIS A 131 7.49 -7.07 -2.05
CA HIS A 131 6.61 -8.05 -2.69
C HIS A 131 5.43 -8.45 -1.79
N LEU A 132 5.65 -8.56 -0.47
CA LEU A 132 4.56 -8.77 0.50
C LEU A 132 3.62 -7.58 0.49
N ALA A 133 4.13 -6.34 0.62
CA ALA A 133 3.34 -5.12 0.57
C ALA A 133 2.51 -5.03 -0.72
N ARG A 134 3.09 -5.38 -1.87
CA ARG A 134 2.38 -5.49 -3.16
C ARG A 134 1.19 -6.46 -3.10
N ALA A 135 1.39 -7.64 -2.54
CA ALA A 135 0.32 -8.64 -2.45
C ALA A 135 -0.82 -8.16 -1.53
N VAL A 136 -0.48 -7.47 -0.43
CA VAL A 136 -1.45 -6.87 0.49
C VAL A 136 -2.18 -5.68 -0.16
N ALA A 137 -1.46 -4.79 -0.89
CA ALA A 137 -2.08 -3.70 -1.64
C ALA A 137 -3.11 -4.21 -2.66
N ARG A 138 -2.83 -5.31 -3.37
CA ARG A 138 -3.78 -5.98 -4.26
C ARG A 138 -4.98 -6.57 -3.51
N ARG A 139 -4.83 -6.99 -2.27
CA ARG A 139 -5.96 -7.39 -1.42
C ARG A 139 -6.79 -6.15 -1.04
N ALA A 140 -6.15 -5.06 -0.61
CA ALA A 140 -6.82 -3.80 -0.31
C ALA A 140 -7.63 -3.27 -1.51
N GLU A 141 -7.11 -3.40 -2.74
CA GLU A 141 -7.81 -3.06 -3.98
C GLU A 141 -9.10 -3.90 -4.14
N ARG A 142 -9.04 -5.21 -3.95
CA ARG A 142 -10.22 -6.09 -4.03
C ARG A 142 -11.25 -5.80 -2.94
N ASP A 143 -10.81 -5.52 -1.71
CA ASP A 143 -11.70 -5.18 -0.60
C ASP A 143 -12.36 -3.82 -0.84
N THR A 144 -11.63 -2.84 -1.38
CA THR A 144 -12.17 -1.54 -1.81
C THR A 144 -13.17 -1.70 -2.97
N LEU A 145 -12.90 -2.58 -3.93
CA LEU A 145 -13.85 -2.91 -5.00
C LEU A 145 -15.14 -3.57 -4.43
N THR A 146 -15.01 -4.42 -3.41
CA THR A 146 -16.16 -5.02 -2.74
C THR A 146 -16.99 -3.95 -2.01
N LEU A 147 -16.34 -3.01 -1.35
CA LEU A 147 -16.97 -1.86 -0.72
C LEU A 147 -17.71 -1.00 -1.76
N SER A 148 -17.08 -0.68 -2.89
CA SER A 148 -17.65 0.20 -3.93
C SER A 148 -18.95 -0.33 -4.56
N ARG A 149 -19.20 -1.63 -4.44
CA ARG A 149 -20.47 -2.26 -4.88
C ARG A 149 -21.61 -2.10 -3.86
N ARG A 150 -21.30 -1.66 -2.63
CA ARG A 150 -22.26 -1.55 -1.52
C ARG A 150 -22.43 -0.13 -1.03
N ALA A 151 -21.44 0.73 -1.23
CA ALA A 151 -21.44 2.11 -0.80
C ALA A 151 -20.62 2.97 -1.76
N GLU A 152 -20.94 4.23 -1.86
CA GLU A 152 -20.13 5.19 -2.60
C GLU A 152 -18.76 5.36 -1.93
N VAL A 153 -17.72 5.32 -2.76
CA VAL A 153 -16.32 5.57 -2.42
C VAL A 153 -15.70 6.53 -3.43
N ASN A 154 -14.63 7.18 -3.04
CA ASN A 154 -13.82 7.95 -3.96
C ASN A 154 -13.27 7.03 -5.08
N PRO A 155 -13.59 7.26 -6.38
CA PRO A 155 -13.13 6.40 -7.46
C PRO A 155 -11.60 6.37 -7.61
N GLN A 156 -10.92 7.45 -7.22
CA GLN A 156 -9.44 7.51 -7.25
C GLN A 156 -8.79 6.51 -6.28
N ALA A 157 -9.48 6.09 -5.22
CA ALA A 157 -8.96 5.10 -4.28
C ALA A 157 -8.60 3.77 -4.96
N LEU A 158 -9.43 3.29 -5.90
CA LEU A 158 -9.14 2.08 -6.67
C LEU A 158 -7.95 2.27 -7.62
N VAL A 159 -7.86 3.43 -8.27
CA VAL A 159 -6.77 3.74 -9.20
C VAL A 159 -5.44 3.83 -8.45
N VAL A 160 -5.42 4.53 -7.31
CA VAL A 160 -4.24 4.64 -6.43
C VAL A 160 -3.75 3.25 -5.99
N LEU A 161 -4.66 2.38 -5.51
CA LEU A 161 -4.29 1.02 -5.07
C LEU A 161 -3.73 0.17 -6.20
N ASN A 162 -4.29 0.29 -7.39
CA ASN A 162 -3.80 -0.41 -8.58
C ASN A 162 -2.37 0.06 -8.92
N ARG A 163 -2.13 1.38 -9.06
CA ARG A 163 -0.80 1.96 -9.34
C ARG A 163 0.19 1.69 -8.23
N LEU A 164 -0.24 1.72 -6.96
CA LEU A 164 0.61 1.35 -5.83
C LEU A 164 1.14 -0.08 -5.97
N SER A 165 0.30 -1.03 -6.39
CA SER A 165 0.75 -2.42 -6.57
C SER A 165 1.82 -2.54 -7.66
N ASP A 166 1.73 -1.76 -8.73
CA ASP A 166 2.72 -1.73 -9.82
C ASP A 166 4.02 -1.07 -9.35
N LEU A 167 3.92 0.04 -8.62
CA LEU A 167 5.08 0.69 -8.03
C LEU A 167 5.83 -0.23 -7.05
N LEU A 168 5.11 -0.94 -6.17
CA LEU A 168 5.73 -1.86 -5.21
C LEU A 168 6.43 -3.04 -5.90
N PHE A 169 5.91 -3.52 -7.03
CA PHE A 169 6.61 -4.50 -7.86
C PHE A 169 7.90 -3.91 -8.44
N THR A 170 7.84 -2.71 -8.98
CA THR A 170 9.00 -2.02 -9.55
C THR A 170 10.07 -1.77 -8.50
N LEU A 171 9.69 -1.25 -7.32
CA LEU A 171 10.61 -0.99 -6.20
C LEU A 171 11.25 -2.28 -5.65
N ALA A 172 10.54 -3.40 -5.63
CA ALA A 172 11.10 -4.68 -5.22
C ALA A 172 12.24 -5.12 -6.18
N ARG A 173 12.04 -4.93 -7.48
CA ARG A 173 13.07 -5.20 -8.50
C ARG A 173 14.27 -4.26 -8.36
N VAL A 174 14.00 -2.96 -8.20
CA VAL A 174 15.05 -1.95 -7.97
C VAL A 174 15.87 -2.27 -6.73
N ALA A 175 15.23 -2.71 -5.65
CA ALA A 175 15.93 -3.08 -4.42
C ALA A 175 16.91 -4.26 -4.67
N ASN A 176 16.54 -5.24 -5.49
CA ASN A 176 17.45 -6.32 -5.87
C ASN A 176 18.60 -5.81 -6.77
N VAL A 177 18.28 -5.03 -7.81
CA VAL A 177 19.29 -4.47 -8.72
C VAL A 177 20.31 -3.61 -8.00
N ARG A 178 19.85 -2.69 -7.13
CA ARG A 178 20.73 -1.80 -6.34
C ARG A 178 21.60 -2.55 -5.33
N ALA A 179 21.16 -3.74 -4.91
CA ALA A 179 21.93 -4.63 -4.03
C ALA A 179 22.83 -5.61 -4.79
N GLY A 180 22.81 -5.63 -6.11
CA GLY A 180 23.52 -6.61 -6.92
C GLY A 180 22.99 -8.05 -6.77
N VAL A 181 21.73 -8.21 -6.38
CA VAL A 181 21.06 -9.50 -6.20
C VAL A 181 20.28 -9.84 -7.46
N GLU A 182 20.58 -11.01 -8.05
CA GLU A 182 19.88 -11.48 -9.24
C GLU A 182 18.44 -11.91 -8.91
N GLU A 183 17.47 -11.53 -9.76
CA GLU A 183 16.08 -11.95 -9.63
C GLU A 183 15.92 -13.43 -10.00
N VAL A 184 15.19 -14.18 -9.15
CA VAL A 184 14.88 -15.59 -9.44
C VAL A 184 13.72 -15.65 -10.43
N ARG A 185 13.99 -16.13 -11.64
CA ARG A 185 12.97 -16.29 -12.69
C ARG A 185 12.10 -17.52 -12.41
N TRP A 186 10.80 -17.34 -12.61
CA TRP A 186 9.87 -18.47 -12.54
C TRP A 186 9.98 -19.34 -13.80
N THR A 187 10.09 -20.64 -13.58
CA THR A 187 10.07 -21.65 -14.66
C THR A 187 8.87 -22.57 -14.45
N PRO A 188 7.99 -22.75 -15.45
CA PRO A 188 6.85 -23.67 -15.35
C PRO A 188 7.32 -25.09 -15.05
N ARG A 189 6.59 -25.79 -14.19
CA ARG A 189 6.77 -27.25 -14.03
C ARG A 189 6.35 -27.91 -15.34
N ARG A 190 7.16 -28.79 -15.82
CA ARG A 190 6.84 -29.70 -16.94
C ARG A 190 6.03 -30.88 -16.44
#